data_4a09300bbc4876872d39d95a1c19ba82
#
_entry.id   4a09300bbc4876872d39d95a1c19ba82
#
_cell.length_a   1.000
_cell.length_b   1.000
_cell.length_c   1.000
_cell.angle_alpha   90.00
_cell.angle_beta   90.00
_cell.angle_gamma   90.00
#
_symmetry.space_group_name_H-M   'P 1'
#
loop_
_entity.id
_entity.type
_entity.pdbx_description
1 polymer ?
#
loop_
_entity_poly.entity_id
_entity_poly.type
_entity_poly.pdbx_seq_one_letter_code
_entity_poly.pdbx_strand_id
1 'polypeptide(L)'
;MALLELQNITAGYDKNVILKDLNFQVEKGELVSLLGSSGCGKTTTLRLIAGFSTPMEGKFIFDDKDYPQGPLNKRNFGFVFQSYALFPHMTVFDNVAFGLKMRNLPQEQIRKEVLEMLETVDLKGFENRFPKEMSGGQRQRVALARALVIKPDLLLLDEPLSNLDAKLRVKMRVEIRRLQQKFGFTAIYVTHDQEECFAISDKVAIMNHGVIEQMDTPSAIYNHPKTEFIARFVGFENFLNLKKDGENYLAEDGTRIQVTEKRDGEQFKACIRPEDIQIVPEGESAVNPLSGEIVVSTFLGKRHQYNVRTAIGELEVSTDQECVYGVGDQVTLSLTPNKIILL
;
A
#
# COMPACT_ATOMS: atom_id res chain seq x y z
N MET A 1 20.75 4.57 -7.54
CA MET A 1 21.24 5.55 -6.53
C MET A 1 20.04 6.11 -5.82
N ALA A 2 20.07 6.10 -4.49
CA ALA A 2 18.99 6.64 -3.69
C ALA A 2 18.83 8.14 -3.97
N LEU A 3 17.62 8.56 -4.27
CA LEU A 3 17.27 9.98 -4.37
C LEU A 3 16.99 10.56 -2.99
N LEU A 4 16.38 9.76 -2.12
CA LEU A 4 15.99 10.15 -0.77
C LEU A 4 16.39 9.07 0.22
N GLU A 5 16.97 9.48 1.33
CA GLU A 5 17.30 8.63 2.47
C GLU A 5 16.91 9.30 3.79
N LEU A 6 16.18 8.58 4.60
CA LEU A 6 15.96 8.89 6.02
C LEU A 6 16.79 7.90 6.83
N GLN A 7 17.71 8.40 7.66
CA GLN A 7 18.60 7.60 8.49
C GLN A 7 18.33 7.88 9.96
N ASN A 8 17.86 6.86 10.67
CA ASN A 8 17.58 6.87 12.12
C ASN A 8 16.70 8.05 12.55
N ILE A 9 15.67 8.35 11.76
CA ILE A 9 14.78 9.50 12.01
C ILE A 9 13.90 9.24 13.23
N THR A 10 14.03 10.10 14.22
CA THR A 10 13.09 10.25 15.33
C THR A 10 12.32 11.54 15.16
N ALA A 11 11.00 11.49 15.12
CA ALA A 11 10.15 12.67 14.93
C ALA A 11 8.78 12.54 15.59
N GLY A 12 8.15 13.65 15.90
CA GLY A 12 6.84 13.70 16.51
C GLY A 12 6.33 15.12 16.67
N TYR A 13 5.34 15.30 17.55
CA TYR A 13 4.75 16.58 17.88
C TYR A 13 4.90 16.84 19.38
N ASP A 14 5.43 17.98 19.75
CA ASP A 14 5.73 18.37 21.13
C ASP A 14 6.60 17.30 21.83
N LYS A 15 6.04 16.62 22.85
CA LYS A 15 6.70 15.52 23.59
C LYS A 15 6.36 14.13 23.10
N ASN A 16 5.44 14.02 22.12
CA ASN A 16 4.96 12.73 21.62
C ASN A 16 5.79 12.28 20.42
N VAL A 17 6.66 11.29 20.61
CA VAL A 17 7.42 10.65 19.54
C VAL A 17 6.49 9.74 18.75
N ILE A 18 6.41 9.96 17.45
CA ILE A 18 5.60 9.17 16.49
C ILE A 18 6.48 8.27 15.64
N LEU A 19 7.58 8.79 15.13
CA LEU A 19 8.57 8.02 14.36
C LEU A 19 9.76 7.72 15.27
N LYS A 20 10.20 6.45 15.25
CA LYS A 20 11.27 5.96 16.11
C LYS A 20 12.31 5.26 15.24
N ASP A 21 13.50 5.82 15.17
CA ASP A 21 14.63 5.23 14.42
C ASP A 21 14.23 4.79 13.00
N LEU A 22 13.44 5.64 12.32
CA LEU A 22 12.89 5.33 11.00
C LEU A 22 14.02 5.36 9.96
N ASN A 23 14.20 4.25 9.27
CA ASN A 23 15.09 4.12 8.12
C ASN A 23 14.26 3.88 6.86
N PHE A 24 14.42 4.74 5.84
CA PHE A 24 13.60 4.71 4.63
C PHE A 24 14.40 5.24 3.45
N GLN A 25 14.32 4.55 2.31
CA GLN A 25 15.07 4.89 1.12
C GLN A 25 14.20 4.81 -0.14
N VAL A 26 14.36 5.77 -1.06
CA VAL A 26 13.66 5.81 -2.35
C VAL A 26 14.68 6.04 -3.46
N GLU A 27 14.66 5.17 -4.47
CA GLU A 27 15.47 5.30 -5.67
C GLU A 27 14.85 6.32 -6.65
N LYS A 28 15.70 6.91 -7.49
CA LYS A 28 15.23 7.83 -8.52
C LYS A 28 14.30 7.11 -9.52
N GLY A 29 13.14 7.70 -9.78
CA GLY A 29 12.12 7.14 -10.68
C GLY A 29 11.23 6.07 -10.04
N GLU A 30 11.43 5.71 -8.77
CA GLU A 30 10.53 4.78 -8.06
C GLU A 30 9.27 5.48 -7.54
N LEU A 31 8.17 4.74 -7.53
CA LEU A 31 6.98 5.04 -6.75
C LEU A 31 6.93 4.12 -5.55
N VAL A 32 7.16 4.67 -4.37
CA VAL A 32 7.16 3.93 -3.10
C VAL A 32 5.92 4.29 -2.29
N SER A 33 5.17 3.28 -1.86
CA SER A 33 4.02 3.51 -0.96
C SER A 33 4.38 3.29 0.50
N LEU A 34 3.87 4.17 1.36
CA LEU A 34 3.81 3.98 2.81
C LEU A 34 2.42 3.45 3.16
N LEU A 35 2.35 2.21 3.62
CA LEU A 35 1.13 1.49 3.95
C LEU A 35 1.11 1.15 5.44
N GLY A 36 -0.05 1.16 6.07
CA GLY A 36 -0.20 0.81 7.49
C GLY A 36 -1.50 1.34 8.08
N SER A 37 -1.80 0.95 9.33
CA SER A 37 -2.99 1.37 10.05
C SER A 37 -3.02 2.90 10.30
N SER A 38 -4.19 3.42 10.66
CA SER A 38 -4.31 4.83 11.04
C SER A 38 -3.42 5.14 12.26
N GLY A 39 -2.72 6.28 12.22
CA GLY A 39 -1.86 6.72 13.32
C GLY A 39 -0.46 6.07 13.37
N CYS A 40 -0.08 5.14 12.46
CA CYS A 40 1.24 4.51 12.48
C CYS A 40 2.42 5.40 12.03
N GLY A 41 2.18 6.66 11.62
CA GLY A 41 3.25 7.62 11.28
C GLY A 41 3.38 7.98 9.80
N LYS A 42 2.59 7.43 8.87
CA LYS A 42 2.69 7.69 7.41
C LYS A 42 2.67 9.17 7.04
N THR A 43 1.60 9.87 7.44
CA THR A 43 1.46 11.32 7.16
C THR A 43 2.54 12.13 7.87
N THR A 44 3.00 11.71 9.05
CA THR A 44 4.12 12.36 9.76
C THR A 44 5.41 12.22 8.97
N THR A 45 5.70 11.03 8.44
CA THR A 45 6.85 10.78 7.55
C THR A 45 6.76 11.66 6.30
N LEU A 46 5.59 11.70 5.64
CA LEU A 46 5.39 12.50 4.45
C LEU A 46 5.59 14.01 4.71
N ARG A 47 5.05 14.52 5.84
CA ARG A 47 5.19 15.92 6.24
C ARG A 47 6.63 16.27 6.60
N LEU A 48 7.37 15.37 7.22
CA LEU A 48 8.79 15.55 7.50
C LEU A 48 9.57 15.67 6.19
N ILE A 49 9.36 14.76 5.23
CA ILE A 49 10.00 14.81 3.90
C ILE A 49 9.64 16.12 3.19
N ALA A 50 8.37 16.52 3.22
CA ALA A 50 7.92 17.79 2.66
C ALA A 50 8.59 19.02 3.35
N GLY A 51 9.04 18.85 4.60
CA GLY A 51 9.64 19.91 5.42
C GLY A 51 8.65 20.70 6.25
N PHE A 52 7.41 20.20 6.44
CA PHE A 52 6.43 20.80 7.36
C PHE A 52 6.76 20.52 8.82
N SER A 53 7.64 19.57 9.11
CA SER A 53 8.20 19.30 10.42
C SER A 53 9.69 18.97 10.31
N THR A 54 10.41 19.13 11.42
CA THR A 54 11.84 18.82 11.51
C THR A 54 12.04 17.56 12.33
N PRO A 55 13.01 16.71 11.98
CA PRO A 55 13.35 15.56 12.82
C PRO A 55 13.93 16.05 14.17
N MET A 56 13.68 15.29 15.23
CA MET A 56 14.33 15.46 16.53
C MET A 56 15.74 14.87 16.49
N GLU A 57 15.90 13.73 15.81
CA GLU A 57 17.16 13.01 15.64
C GLU A 57 17.21 12.39 14.25
N GLY A 58 18.42 12.02 13.82
CA GLY A 58 18.67 11.36 12.54
C GLY A 58 19.02 12.34 11.43
N LYS A 59 19.15 11.79 10.20
CA LYS A 59 19.54 12.56 9.02
C LYS A 59 18.55 12.36 7.89
N PHE A 60 18.29 13.44 7.16
CA PHE A 60 17.55 13.42 5.91
C PHE A 60 18.50 13.78 4.76
N ILE A 61 18.76 12.84 3.87
CA ILE A 61 19.63 13.01 2.70
C ILE A 61 18.74 13.04 1.45
N PHE A 62 18.98 13.99 0.56
CA PHE A 62 18.29 14.12 -0.72
C PHE A 62 19.30 14.49 -1.80
N ASP A 63 19.36 13.72 -2.89
CA ASP A 63 20.30 13.89 -4.01
C ASP A 63 21.76 13.98 -3.49
N ASP A 64 22.16 12.99 -2.67
CA ASP A 64 23.49 12.86 -2.03
C ASP A 64 23.91 14.04 -1.14
N LYS A 65 22.99 14.91 -0.79
CA LYS A 65 23.24 16.04 0.11
C LYS A 65 22.48 15.87 1.40
N ASP A 66 23.14 16.13 2.53
CA ASP A 66 22.42 16.33 3.79
C ASP A 66 21.47 17.49 3.58
N TYR A 67 20.18 17.20 3.75
CA TYR A 67 19.12 18.16 3.45
C TYR A 67 18.74 18.91 4.71
N PRO A 68 19.52 19.96 5.07
CA PRO A 68 19.26 20.71 6.28
C PRO A 68 17.94 21.46 6.15
N GLN A 69 17.45 21.92 7.29
CA GLN A 69 16.28 22.77 7.47
C GLN A 69 16.32 24.01 6.56
N GLY A 70 16.01 23.80 5.26
CA GLY A 70 15.93 24.87 4.28
C GLY A 70 14.49 25.32 4.07
N PRO A 71 14.25 26.56 3.62
CA PRO A 71 12.90 27.05 3.36
C PRO A 71 12.20 26.17 2.34
N LEU A 72 10.94 25.78 2.62
CA LEU A 72 10.10 24.89 1.84
C LEU A 72 10.03 25.24 0.34
N ASN A 73 10.01 26.54 0.04
CA ASN A 73 9.93 27.07 -1.32
C ASN A 73 11.18 26.81 -2.18
N LYS A 74 12.28 26.36 -1.59
CA LYS A 74 13.48 25.94 -2.30
C LYS A 74 13.49 24.47 -2.66
N ARG A 75 12.57 23.67 -2.08
CA ARG A 75 12.40 22.26 -2.42
C ARG A 75 11.56 22.17 -3.70
N ASN A 76 12.11 21.57 -4.73
CA ASN A 76 11.36 21.31 -5.97
C ASN A 76 10.46 20.06 -5.79
N PHE A 77 9.62 20.06 -4.76
CA PHE A 77 8.71 18.97 -4.46
C PHE A 77 7.29 19.32 -4.87
N GLY A 78 6.59 18.36 -5.50
CA GLY A 78 5.16 18.43 -5.73
C GLY A 78 4.42 17.81 -4.56
N PHE A 79 3.30 18.40 -4.13
CA PHE A 79 2.49 17.85 -3.05
C PHE A 79 1.00 17.78 -3.47
N VAL A 80 0.40 16.62 -3.28
CA VAL A 80 -1.04 16.39 -3.45
C VAL A 80 -1.63 16.01 -2.09
N PHE A 81 -2.47 16.89 -1.54
CA PHE A 81 -3.14 16.70 -0.25
C PHE A 81 -4.38 15.83 -0.40
N GLN A 82 -4.79 15.18 0.67
CA GLN A 82 -6.02 14.40 0.76
C GLN A 82 -7.27 15.19 0.35
N SER A 83 -7.34 16.48 0.71
CA SER A 83 -8.43 17.39 0.32
C SER A 83 -8.25 18.03 -1.05
N TYR A 84 -7.20 17.60 -1.81
CA TYR A 84 -6.72 18.22 -3.06
C TYR A 84 -6.18 19.65 -2.87
N ALA A 85 -6.61 20.39 -1.86
CA ALA A 85 -6.20 21.75 -1.51
C ALA A 85 -6.14 22.69 -2.74
N LEU A 86 -7.14 22.61 -3.63
CA LEU A 86 -7.27 23.54 -4.75
C LEU A 86 -7.67 24.92 -4.24
N PHE A 87 -7.17 25.96 -4.90
CA PHE A 87 -7.57 27.33 -4.64
C PHE A 87 -8.99 27.57 -5.19
N PRO A 88 -10.03 27.71 -4.36
CA PRO A 88 -11.43 27.70 -4.79
C PRO A 88 -11.82 28.93 -5.63
N HIS A 89 -11.07 30.03 -5.46
CA HIS A 89 -11.27 31.31 -6.16
C HIS A 89 -10.46 31.41 -7.47
N MET A 90 -9.67 30.42 -7.81
CA MET A 90 -8.89 30.35 -9.02
C MET A 90 -9.51 29.35 -10.00
N THR A 91 -9.34 29.62 -11.30
CA THR A 91 -9.72 28.68 -12.35
C THR A 91 -8.84 27.42 -12.34
N VAL A 92 -9.19 26.40 -13.11
CA VAL A 92 -8.35 25.22 -13.35
C VAL A 92 -6.98 25.63 -13.91
N PHE A 93 -6.98 26.52 -14.91
CA PHE A 93 -5.75 27.05 -15.48
C PHE A 93 -4.88 27.73 -14.42
N ASP A 94 -5.45 28.61 -13.60
CA ASP A 94 -4.70 29.35 -12.59
C ASP A 94 -4.20 28.46 -11.45
N ASN A 95 -4.97 27.44 -11.06
CA ASN A 95 -4.51 26.43 -10.11
C ASN A 95 -3.27 25.71 -10.62
N VAL A 96 -3.28 25.23 -11.87
CA VAL A 96 -2.14 24.52 -12.45
C VAL A 96 -0.96 25.48 -12.69
N ALA A 97 -1.22 26.70 -13.17
CA ALA A 97 -0.21 27.72 -13.43
C ALA A 97 0.50 28.26 -12.18
N PHE A 98 -0.08 28.04 -10.97
CA PHE A 98 0.36 28.70 -9.74
C PHE A 98 1.86 28.52 -9.47
N GLY A 99 2.36 27.29 -9.50
CA GLY A 99 3.77 27.00 -9.23
C GLY A 99 4.72 27.61 -10.29
N LEU A 100 4.31 27.65 -11.54
CA LEU A 100 5.09 28.26 -12.63
C LEU A 100 5.14 29.78 -12.49
N LYS A 101 4.01 30.41 -12.07
CA LYS A 101 3.96 31.86 -11.78
C LYS A 101 4.90 32.22 -10.62
N MET A 102 4.97 31.40 -9.58
CA MET A 102 5.88 31.63 -8.44
C MET A 102 7.37 31.52 -8.84
N ARG A 103 7.67 30.83 -9.93
CA ARG A 103 9.02 30.75 -10.53
C ARG A 103 9.34 31.87 -11.50
N ASN A 104 8.42 32.82 -11.67
CA ASN A 104 8.55 33.96 -12.58
C ASN A 104 8.82 33.56 -14.04
N LEU A 105 8.23 32.47 -14.53
CA LEU A 105 8.36 32.07 -15.92
C LEU A 105 7.60 33.02 -16.86
N PRO A 106 8.02 33.15 -18.13
CA PRO A 106 7.31 33.94 -19.16
C PRO A 106 5.87 33.44 -19.34
N GLN A 107 4.93 34.35 -19.57
CA GLN A 107 3.50 34.02 -19.64
C GLN A 107 3.16 33.07 -20.81
N GLU A 108 3.83 33.19 -21.93
CA GLU A 108 3.67 32.27 -23.06
C GLU A 108 4.11 30.83 -22.71
N GLN A 109 5.22 30.70 -22.01
CA GLN A 109 5.70 29.40 -21.53
C GLN A 109 4.72 28.80 -20.52
N ILE A 110 4.25 29.58 -19.54
CA ILE A 110 3.23 29.13 -18.57
C ILE A 110 2.00 28.61 -19.31
N ARG A 111 1.49 29.39 -20.28
CA ARG A 111 0.29 28.99 -21.04
C ARG A 111 0.51 27.67 -21.77
N LYS A 112 1.64 27.51 -22.44
CA LYS A 112 1.99 26.29 -23.17
C LYS A 112 2.06 25.08 -22.24
N GLU A 113 2.86 25.17 -21.17
CA GLU A 113 3.08 24.04 -20.23
C GLU A 113 1.79 23.64 -19.50
N VAL A 114 0.94 24.61 -19.12
CA VAL A 114 -0.35 24.34 -18.46
C VAL A 114 -1.31 23.64 -19.42
N LEU A 115 -1.45 24.09 -20.66
CA LEU A 115 -2.36 23.47 -21.64
C LEU A 115 -1.91 22.04 -21.99
N GLU A 116 -0.61 21.82 -22.19
CA GLU A 116 -0.04 20.49 -22.42
C GLU A 116 -0.28 19.55 -21.23
N MET A 117 -0.15 20.06 -20.00
CA MET A 117 -0.41 19.29 -18.79
C MET A 117 -1.90 18.97 -18.62
N LEU A 118 -2.80 19.92 -18.86
CA LEU A 118 -4.24 19.70 -18.82
C LEU A 118 -4.70 18.67 -19.87
N GLU A 119 -4.14 18.70 -21.07
CA GLU A 119 -4.40 17.67 -22.08
C GLU A 119 -3.88 16.29 -21.62
N THR A 120 -2.73 16.24 -20.98
CA THR A 120 -2.14 14.99 -20.46
C THR A 120 -2.99 14.32 -19.38
N VAL A 121 -3.69 15.11 -18.56
CA VAL A 121 -4.58 14.59 -17.49
C VAL A 121 -6.06 14.54 -17.91
N ASP A 122 -6.36 14.58 -19.22
CA ASP A 122 -7.71 14.57 -19.81
C ASP A 122 -8.63 15.69 -19.28
N LEU A 123 -8.10 16.89 -19.14
CA LEU A 123 -8.84 18.09 -18.72
C LEU A 123 -8.81 19.21 -19.78
N LYS A 124 -8.56 18.87 -21.05
CA LYS A 124 -8.65 19.82 -22.17
C LYS A 124 -10.06 20.41 -22.26
N GLY A 125 -10.16 21.74 -22.35
CA GLY A 125 -11.44 22.49 -22.40
C GLY A 125 -12.00 22.82 -21.01
N PHE A 126 -11.29 22.49 -19.92
CA PHE A 126 -11.71 22.82 -18.56
C PHE A 126 -10.98 24.03 -17.96
N GLU A 127 -10.14 24.72 -18.75
CA GLU A 127 -9.22 25.77 -18.30
C GLU A 127 -9.88 26.87 -17.50
N ASN A 128 -11.08 27.28 -17.91
CA ASN A 128 -11.81 28.42 -17.33
C ASN A 128 -12.79 28.00 -16.20
N ARG A 129 -12.93 26.71 -15.92
CA ARG A 129 -13.80 26.23 -14.85
C ARG A 129 -13.19 26.46 -13.48
N PHE A 130 -14.05 26.56 -12.46
CA PHE A 130 -13.66 26.62 -11.06
C PHE A 130 -13.77 25.25 -10.39
N PRO A 131 -13.01 24.98 -9.31
CA PRO A 131 -13.06 23.71 -8.59
C PRO A 131 -14.47 23.28 -8.13
N LYS A 132 -15.35 24.23 -7.80
CA LYS A 132 -16.75 23.97 -7.42
C LYS A 132 -17.62 23.37 -8.52
N GLU A 133 -17.22 23.55 -9.79
CA GLU A 133 -17.91 23.07 -10.98
C GLU A 133 -17.41 21.71 -11.45
N MET A 134 -16.53 21.06 -10.67
CA MET A 134 -15.84 19.84 -11.05
C MET A 134 -16.19 18.66 -10.14
N SER A 135 -16.22 17.46 -10.73
CA SER A 135 -16.32 16.22 -9.96
C SER A 135 -15.09 15.96 -9.11
N GLY A 136 -15.18 15.02 -8.14
CA GLY A 136 -14.05 14.63 -7.30
C GLY A 136 -12.83 14.20 -8.09
N GLY A 137 -12.99 13.31 -9.08
CA GLY A 137 -11.90 12.86 -9.94
C GLY A 137 -11.31 13.97 -10.82
N GLN A 138 -12.13 14.89 -11.31
CA GLN A 138 -11.63 16.06 -12.04
C GLN A 138 -10.79 16.97 -11.14
N ARG A 139 -11.25 17.24 -9.91
CA ARG A 139 -10.48 18.01 -8.92
C ARG A 139 -9.16 17.36 -8.58
N GLN A 140 -9.13 16.04 -8.45
CA GLN A 140 -7.90 15.29 -8.24
C GLN A 140 -6.93 15.44 -9.41
N ARG A 141 -7.41 15.31 -10.65
CA ARG A 141 -6.57 15.51 -11.86
C ARG A 141 -5.99 16.92 -11.91
N VAL A 142 -6.75 17.95 -11.50
CA VAL A 142 -6.22 19.31 -11.39
C VAL A 142 -5.11 19.38 -10.33
N ALA A 143 -5.28 18.73 -9.18
CA ALA A 143 -4.25 18.72 -8.13
C ALA A 143 -2.98 17.99 -8.59
N LEU A 144 -3.12 16.86 -9.30
CA LEU A 144 -2.00 16.16 -9.93
C LEU A 144 -1.31 17.03 -11.00
N ALA A 145 -2.07 17.64 -11.88
CA ALA A 145 -1.54 18.56 -12.90
C ALA A 145 -0.76 19.72 -12.29
N ARG A 146 -1.30 20.34 -11.23
CA ARG A 146 -0.64 21.41 -10.47
C ARG A 146 0.69 20.97 -9.87
N ALA A 147 0.74 19.75 -9.34
CA ALA A 147 1.95 19.20 -8.73
C ALA A 147 2.98 18.75 -9.76
N LEU A 148 2.55 18.27 -10.95
CA LEU A 148 3.43 17.74 -12.00
C LEU A 148 3.95 18.79 -12.97
N VAL A 149 3.20 19.88 -13.22
CA VAL A 149 3.58 20.90 -14.21
C VAL A 149 4.90 21.58 -13.86
N ILE A 150 5.25 21.65 -12.58
CA ILE A 150 6.52 22.21 -12.11
C ILE A 150 7.70 21.24 -12.29
N LYS A 151 7.49 20.04 -12.84
CA LYS A 151 8.49 18.98 -13.03
C LYS A 151 9.26 18.72 -11.71
N PRO A 152 8.56 18.23 -10.68
CA PRO A 152 9.15 18.06 -9.36
C PRO A 152 10.21 16.96 -9.35
N ASP A 153 11.23 17.11 -8.49
CA ASP A 153 12.23 16.05 -8.23
C ASP A 153 11.61 14.90 -7.43
N LEU A 154 10.62 15.22 -6.58
CA LEU A 154 9.87 14.28 -5.77
C LEU A 154 8.39 14.70 -5.69
N LEU A 155 7.50 13.74 -5.94
CA LEU A 155 6.06 13.92 -5.78
C LEU A 155 5.58 13.24 -4.49
N LEU A 156 4.90 13.98 -3.64
CA LEU A 156 4.35 13.51 -2.37
C LEU A 156 2.82 13.47 -2.48
N LEU A 157 2.23 12.31 -2.22
CA LEU A 157 0.80 12.06 -2.37
C LEU A 157 0.24 11.57 -1.02
N ASP A 158 -0.55 12.41 -0.35
CA ASP A 158 -1.16 12.12 0.96
C ASP A 158 -2.61 11.68 0.77
N GLU A 159 -2.85 10.36 0.81
CA GLU A 159 -4.16 9.72 0.61
C GLU A 159 -4.99 10.30 -0.57
N PRO A 160 -4.42 10.42 -1.77
CA PRO A 160 -5.01 11.21 -2.85
C PRO A 160 -6.33 10.64 -3.38
N LEU A 161 -6.65 9.37 -3.10
CA LEU A 161 -7.85 8.68 -3.61
C LEU A 161 -8.95 8.48 -2.56
N SER A 162 -8.71 8.84 -1.29
CA SER A 162 -9.62 8.56 -0.17
C SER A 162 -11.03 9.17 -0.34
N ASN A 163 -11.14 10.31 -1.02
CA ASN A 163 -12.40 11.03 -1.23
C ASN A 163 -13.16 10.64 -2.52
N LEU A 164 -12.78 9.52 -3.16
CA LEU A 164 -13.39 9.03 -4.39
C LEU A 164 -14.23 7.77 -4.14
N ASP A 165 -15.28 7.60 -4.94
CA ASP A 165 -16.02 6.33 -5.00
C ASP A 165 -15.13 5.18 -5.54
N ALA A 166 -15.51 3.92 -5.25
CA ALA A 166 -14.72 2.74 -5.57
C ALA A 166 -14.38 2.61 -7.07
N LYS A 167 -15.35 2.90 -7.96
CA LYS A 167 -15.15 2.79 -9.41
C LYS A 167 -14.17 3.84 -9.93
N LEU A 168 -14.27 5.06 -9.42
CA LEU A 168 -13.40 6.15 -9.80
C LEU A 168 -11.99 5.95 -9.22
N ARG A 169 -11.88 5.41 -8.00
CA ARG A 169 -10.61 5.06 -7.35
C ARG A 169 -9.80 4.09 -8.21
N VAL A 170 -10.42 3.01 -8.72
CA VAL A 170 -9.75 2.05 -9.63
C VAL A 170 -9.20 2.75 -10.88
N LYS A 171 -9.99 3.63 -11.52
CA LYS A 171 -9.54 4.37 -12.70
C LYS A 171 -8.37 5.30 -12.39
N MET A 172 -8.43 6.00 -11.27
CA MET A 172 -7.39 6.95 -10.88
C MET A 172 -6.09 6.27 -10.46
N ARG A 173 -6.13 5.07 -9.88
CA ARG A 173 -4.94 4.24 -9.64
C ARG A 173 -4.16 4.00 -10.93
N VAL A 174 -4.86 3.51 -11.97
CA VAL A 174 -4.26 3.26 -13.29
C VAL A 174 -3.69 4.55 -13.89
N GLU A 175 -4.41 5.66 -13.75
CA GLU A 175 -3.98 6.96 -14.27
C GLU A 175 -2.70 7.47 -13.60
N ILE A 176 -2.61 7.40 -12.27
CA ILE A 176 -1.40 7.79 -11.53
C ILE A 176 -0.21 6.94 -11.97
N ARG A 177 -0.38 5.61 -12.10
CA ARG A 177 0.70 4.73 -12.57
C ARG A 177 1.11 5.05 -14.00
N ARG A 178 0.15 5.29 -14.90
CA ARG A 178 0.42 5.70 -16.29
C ARG A 178 1.22 7.00 -16.36
N LEU A 179 0.85 8.00 -15.57
CA LEU A 179 1.57 9.27 -15.51
C LEU A 179 2.99 9.08 -14.97
N GLN A 180 3.15 8.25 -13.92
CA GLN A 180 4.47 7.95 -13.35
C GLN A 180 5.37 7.27 -14.39
N GLN A 181 4.88 6.26 -15.11
CA GLN A 181 5.64 5.58 -16.16
C GLN A 181 5.96 6.52 -17.35
N LYS A 182 5.04 7.40 -17.72
CA LYS A 182 5.23 8.36 -18.82
C LYS A 182 6.30 9.41 -18.51
N PHE A 183 6.31 9.92 -17.28
CA PHE A 183 7.20 11.03 -16.90
C PHE A 183 8.42 10.58 -16.08
N GLY A 184 8.44 9.36 -15.57
CA GLY A 184 9.55 8.83 -14.78
C GLY A 184 9.82 9.58 -13.47
N PHE A 185 8.81 10.24 -12.89
CA PHE A 185 8.99 10.98 -11.64
C PHE A 185 9.12 10.02 -10.45
N THR A 186 9.87 10.42 -9.44
CA THR A 186 9.94 9.75 -8.15
C THR A 186 8.76 10.16 -7.30
N ALA A 187 8.10 9.21 -6.63
CA ALA A 187 6.95 9.52 -5.79
C ALA A 187 6.92 8.74 -4.48
N ILE A 188 6.41 9.38 -3.45
CA ILE A 188 5.99 8.73 -2.20
C ILE A 188 4.48 8.85 -2.09
N TYR A 189 3.82 7.71 -1.97
CA TYR A 189 2.37 7.59 -1.93
C TYR A 189 1.92 7.07 -0.57
N VAL A 190 1.12 7.83 0.14
CA VAL A 190 0.55 7.42 1.44
C VAL A 190 -0.89 6.95 1.23
N THR A 191 -1.21 5.78 1.74
CA THR A 191 -2.57 5.26 1.81
C THR A 191 -2.72 4.23 2.93
N HIS A 192 -3.95 3.90 3.27
CA HIS A 192 -4.31 2.75 4.11
C HIS A 192 -4.94 1.60 3.30
N ASP A 193 -5.09 1.78 1.99
CA ASP A 193 -5.68 0.79 1.07
C ASP A 193 -4.56 -0.06 0.44
N GLN A 194 -4.58 -1.36 0.75
CA GLN A 194 -3.61 -2.33 0.27
C GLN A 194 -3.67 -2.50 -1.25
N GLU A 195 -4.88 -2.53 -1.84
CA GLU A 195 -5.04 -2.68 -3.29
C GLU A 195 -4.46 -1.48 -4.04
N GLU A 196 -4.58 -0.26 -3.47
CA GLU A 196 -3.96 0.93 -4.04
C GLU A 196 -2.45 0.77 -4.10
N CYS A 197 -1.82 0.41 -2.96
CA CYS A 197 -0.39 0.20 -2.90
C CYS A 197 0.10 -0.83 -3.91
N PHE A 198 -0.53 -2.00 -3.92
CA PHE A 198 -0.07 -3.12 -4.74
C PHE A 198 -0.25 -2.87 -6.24
N ALA A 199 -1.26 -2.07 -6.61
CA ALA A 199 -1.53 -1.76 -8.00
C ALA A 199 -0.56 -0.73 -8.62
N ILE A 200 0.00 0.18 -7.82
CA ILE A 200 0.73 1.33 -8.37
C ILE A 200 2.22 1.37 -8.01
N SER A 201 2.65 0.68 -6.95
CA SER A 201 3.98 0.88 -6.37
C SER A 201 5.03 -0.05 -6.94
N ASP A 202 6.26 0.45 -7.03
CA ASP A 202 7.44 -0.38 -7.26
C ASP A 202 7.88 -1.07 -5.98
N LYS A 203 7.79 -0.35 -4.84
CA LYS A 203 8.01 -0.89 -3.49
C LYS A 203 6.93 -0.39 -2.52
N VAL A 204 6.66 -1.18 -1.50
CA VAL A 204 5.76 -0.85 -0.40
C VAL A 204 6.52 -0.95 0.91
N ALA A 205 6.45 0.08 1.73
CA ALA A 205 6.94 0.09 3.10
C ALA A 205 5.74 -0.03 4.06
N ILE A 206 5.65 -1.15 4.77
CA ILE A 206 4.59 -1.35 5.76
C ILE A 206 5.05 -0.77 7.09
N MET A 207 4.29 0.21 7.57
CA MET A 207 4.57 0.92 8.81
C MET A 207 3.70 0.43 9.96
N ASN A 208 4.31 0.27 11.12
CA ASN A 208 3.64 -0.08 12.37
C ASN A 208 4.28 0.70 13.53
N HIS A 209 3.47 1.40 14.32
CA HIS A 209 3.93 2.15 15.51
C HIS A 209 5.20 3.00 15.32
N GLY A 210 5.31 3.65 14.16
CA GLY A 210 6.40 4.60 13.86
C GLY A 210 7.67 3.98 13.29
N VAL A 211 7.67 2.67 13.00
CA VAL A 211 8.78 1.94 12.36
C VAL A 211 8.31 1.30 11.05
N ILE A 212 9.25 0.98 10.15
CA ILE A 212 9.00 0.17 8.96
C ILE A 212 9.30 -1.30 9.30
N GLU A 213 8.25 -2.13 9.30
CA GLU A 213 8.35 -3.57 9.58
C GLU A 213 8.94 -4.35 8.38
N GLN A 214 8.54 -3.96 7.17
CA GLN A 214 9.06 -4.54 5.93
C GLN A 214 8.94 -3.54 4.80
N MET A 215 9.96 -3.47 3.94
CA MET A 215 9.94 -2.72 2.69
C MET A 215 10.44 -3.64 1.58
N ASP A 216 9.59 -3.84 0.56
CA ASP A 216 9.89 -4.72 -0.58
C ASP A 216 8.92 -4.46 -1.73
N THR A 217 9.05 -5.22 -2.83
CA THR A 217 8.07 -5.21 -3.90
C THR A 217 6.70 -5.71 -3.39
N PRO A 218 5.56 -5.27 -3.97
CA PRO A 218 4.24 -5.75 -3.61
C PRO A 218 4.13 -7.27 -3.59
N SER A 219 4.68 -7.93 -4.60
CA SER A 219 4.69 -9.40 -4.72
C SER A 219 5.49 -10.08 -3.60
N ALA A 220 6.65 -9.53 -3.23
CA ALA A 220 7.46 -10.10 -2.15
C ALA A 220 6.77 -9.96 -0.79
N ILE A 221 6.16 -8.80 -0.50
CA ILE A 221 5.39 -8.60 0.74
C ILE A 221 4.19 -9.55 0.80
N TYR A 222 3.47 -9.70 -0.32
CA TYR A 222 2.29 -10.55 -0.39
C TYR A 222 2.62 -12.03 -0.21
N ASN A 223 3.71 -12.52 -0.82
CA ASN A 223 4.05 -13.93 -0.83
C ASN A 223 5.04 -14.33 0.28
N HIS A 224 5.82 -13.39 0.81
CA HIS A 224 6.87 -13.65 1.80
C HIS A 224 6.86 -12.61 2.93
N PRO A 225 5.77 -12.55 3.72
CA PRO A 225 5.70 -11.69 4.89
C PRO A 225 6.79 -12.11 5.91
N LYS A 226 7.49 -11.13 6.48
CA LYS A 226 8.61 -11.40 7.41
C LYS A 226 8.15 -11.63 8.86
N THR A 227 6.96 -11.15 9.22
CA THR A 227 6.43 -11.23 10.58
C THR A 227 4.94 -11.60 10.57
N GLU A 228 4.44 -12.10 11.68
CA GLU A 228 2.99 -12.35 11.86
C GLU A 228 2.16 -11.09 11.64
N PHE A 229 2.65 -9.94 12.08
CA PHE A 229 1.99 -8.65 11.84
C PHE A 229 1.79 -8.41 10.34
N ILE A 230 2.86 -8.57 9.55
CA ILE A 230 2.79 -8.38 8.10
C ILE A 230 1.85 -9.42 7.47
N ALA A 231 1.97 -10.70 7.86
CA ALA A 231 1.11 -11.76 7.34
C ALA A 231 -0.38 -11.45 7.57
N ARG A 232 -0.76 -11.09 8.80
CA ARG A 232 -2.14 -10.66 9.12
C ARG A 232 -2.55 -9.43 8.32
N PHE A 233 -1.65 -8.46 8.23
CA PHE A 233 -1.92 -7.22 7.51
C PHE A 233 -2.18 -7.45 6.02
N VAL A 234 -1.53 -8.44 5.38
CA VAL A 234 -1.72 -8.76 3.96
C VAL A 234 -2.71 -9.91 3.70
N GLY A 235 -3.55 -10.25 4.70
CA GLY A 235 -4.71 -11.12 4.52
C GLY A 235 -4.46 -12.61 4.77
N PHE A 236 -3.43 -12.96 5.58
CA PHE A 236 -3.38 -14.30 6.17
C PHE A 236 -4.24 -14.32 7.43
N GLU A 237 -5.23 -15.19 7.48
CA GLU A 237 -6.14 -15.34 8.61
C GLU A 237 -5.88 -16.63 9.40
N ASN A 238 -5.36 -17.67 8.74
CA ASN A 238 -5.10 -18.96 9.35
C ASN A 238 -3.66 -19.03 9.84
N PHE A 239 -3.48 -19.28 11.14
CA PHE A 239 -2.17 -19.42 11.79
C PHE A 239 -2.09 -20.72 12.55
N LEU A 240 -1.02 -21.49 12.34
CA LEU A 240 -0.77 -22.79 12.93
C LEU A 240 0.54 -22.78 13.69
N ASN A 241 0.57 -23.34 14.88
CA ASN A 241 1.82 -23.61 15.60
C ASN A 241 2.34 -24.99 15.15
N LEU A 242 3.52 -25.01 14.56
CA LEU A 242 4.11 -26.22 14.01
C LEU A 242 5.45 -26.54 14.69
N LYS A 243 5.68 -27.82 14.98
CA LYS A 243 6.97 -28.32 15.45
C LYS A 243 7.60 -29.21 14.37
N LYS A 244 8.90 -29.00 14.10
CA LYS A 244 9.64 -29.79 13.11
C LYS A 244 9.76 -31.25 13.53
N ASP A 245 9.44 -32.17 12.61
CA ASP A 245 9.55 -33.61 12.75
C ASP A 245 10.16 -34.23 11.48
N GLY A 246 11.50 -34.29 11.43
CA GLY A 246 12.24 -34.74 10.26
C GLY A 246 12.00 -33.84 9.04
N GLU A 247 11.41 -34.39 7.99
CA GLU A 247 11.05 -33.68 6.74
C GLU A 247 9.65 -33.01 6.82
N ASN A 248 8.87 -33.31 7.85
CA ASN A 248 7.52 -32.79 8.05
C ASN A 248 7.44 -31.89 9.29
N TYR A 249 6.25 -31.39 9.55
CA TYR A 249 5.91 -30.60 10.70
C TYR A 249 4.69 -31.22 11.41
N LEU A 250 4.62 -31.13 12.72
CA LEU A 250 3.51 -31.57 13.54
C LEU A 250 2.75 -30.36 14.08
N ALA A 251 1.44 -30.34 13.93
CA ALA A 251 0.56 -29.44 14.63
C ALA A 251 0.43 -29.84 16.11
N GLU A 252 -0.23 -29.02 16.94
CA GLU A 252 -0.35 -29.24 18.40
C GLU A 252 -1.07 -30.56 18.76
N ASP A 253 -1.99 -31.00 17.91
CA ASP A 253 -2.72 -32.29 18.09
C ASP A 253 -1.97 -33.50 17.57
N GLY A 254 -0.77 -33.32 16.99
CA GLY A 254 0.03 -34.37 16.35
C GLY A 254 -0.25 -34.58 14.87
N THR A 255 -1.15 -33.82 14.25
CA THR A 255 -1.41 -33.89 12.81
C THR A 255 -0.15 -33.53 12.02
N ARG A 256 0.22 -34.38 11.04
CA ARG A 256 1.36 -34.11 10.15
C ARG A 256 0.98 -33.14 9.05
N ILE A 257 1.78 -32.09 8.94
CA ILE A 257 1.64 -31.07 7.87
C ILE A 257 2.91 -31.05 7.04
N GLN A 258 2.77 -31.25 5.75
CA GLN A 258 3.84 -31.09 4.77
C GLN A 258 3.93 -29.61 4.38
N VAL A 259 5.12 -29.04 4.46
CA VAL A 259 5.41 -27.68 4.02
C VAL A 259 6.57 -27.72 3.05
N THR A 260 6.47 -27.00 1.94
CA THR A 260 7.52 -26.96 0.92
C THR A 260 8.73 -26.14 1.39
N GLU A 261 8.48 -25.07 2.09
CA GLU A 261 9.52 -24.20 2.66
C GLU A 261 10.25 -24.93 3.79
N LYS A 262 11.59 -24.89 3.75
CA LYS A 262 12.42 -25.44 4.82
C LYS A 262 13.11 -24.31 5.56
N ARG A 263 13.00 -24.28 6.88
CA ARG A 263 13.70 -23.34 7.75
C ARG A 263 14.42 -24.08 8.87
N ASP A 264 15.49 -23.45 9.35
CA ASP A 264 16.21 -23.91 10.54
C ASP A 264 15.47 -23.46 11.79
N GLY A 265 15.24 -24.39 12.70
CA GLY A 265 14.47 -24.18 13.96
C GLY A 265 13.70 -25.42 14.36
N GLU A 266 13.15 -25.41 15.57
CA GLU A 266 12.32 -26.50 16.10
C GLU A 266 10.82 -26.18 16.12
N GLN A 267 10.48 -24.89 16.29
CA GLN A 267 9.10 -24.43 16.39
C GLN A 267 8.88 -23.27 15.45
N PHE A 268 7.76 -23.25 14.77
CA PHE A 268 7.39 -22.24 13.79
C PHE A 268 5.93 -21.84 13.96
N LYS A 269 5.66 -20.57 13.69
CA LYS A 269 4.31 -20.13 13.38
C LYS A 269 4.13 -20.19 11.88
N ALA A 270 3.24 -21.03 11.40
CA ALA A 270 2.90 -21.11 9.99
C ALA A 270 1.63 -20.33 9.70
N CYS A 271 1.50 -19.83 8.49
CA CYS A 271 0.28 -19.19 8.04
C CYS A 271 -0.12 -19.63 6.63
N ILE A 272 -1.43 -19.63 6.36
CA ILE A 272 -2.01 -19.93 5.05
C ILE A 272 -3.22 -19.03 4.81
N ARG A 273 -3.43 -18.60 3.56
CA ARG A 273 -4.57 -17.75 3.19
C ARG A 273 -5.86 -18.54 3.13
N PRO A 274 -7.01 -17.93 3.39
CA PRO A 274 -8.32 -18.57 3.25
C PRO A 274 -8.57 -19.14 1.83
N GLU A 275 -8.12 -18.46 0.80
CA GLU A 275 -8.27 -18.86 -0.61
C GLU A 275 -7.30 -19.96 -1.04
N ASP A 276 -6.26 -20.23 -0.29
CA ASP A 276 -5.28 -21.29 -0.56
C ASP A 276 -5.64 -22.64 0.11
N ILE A 277 -6.70 -22.65 0.91
CA ILE A 277 -7.32 -23.87 1.48
C ILE A 277 -8.47 -24.29 0.58
N GLN A 278 -8.47 -25.55 0.17
CA GLN A 278 -9.51 -26.11 -0.68
C GLN A 278 -10.44 -27.02 0.12
N ILE A 279 -11.75 -26.95 -0.15
CA ILE A 279 -12.70 -27.98 0.30
C ILE A 279 -12.71 -29.05 -0.80
N VAL A 280 -12.35 -30.27 -0.43
CA VAL A 280 -12.21 -31.38 -1.36
C VAL A 280 -13.49 -32.20 -1.37
N PRO A 281 -14.06 -32.52 -2.56
CA PRO A 281 -15.22 -33.42 -2.70
C PRO A 281 -14.93 -34.80 -2.11
N GLU A 282 -15.99 -35.47 -1.66
CA GLU A 282 -15.89 -36.83 -1.13
C GLU A 282 -15.35 -37.82 -2.19
N GLY A 283 -14.29 -38.54 -1.82
CA GLY A 283 -13.63 -39.51 -2.74
C GLY A 283 -12.44 -38.95 -3.50
N GLU A 284 -12.16 -37.66 -3.44
CA GLU A 284 -10.95 -37.08 -4.02
C GLU A 284 -9.77 -37.08 -3.03
N SER A 285 -8.54 -37.06 -3.55
CA SER A 285 -7.33 -37.05 -2.74
C SER A 285 -7.01 -35.64 -2.26
N ALA A 286 -6.81 -35.46 -0.97
CA ALA A 286 -6.38 -34.21 -0.33
C ALA A 286 -4.92 -34.27 0.09
N VAL A 287 -4.21 -33.14 -0.02
CA VAL A 287 -2.86 -32.96 0.53
C VAL A 287 -2.99 -32.23 1.87
N ASN A 288 -2.27 -32.71 2.90
CA ASN A 288 -2.47 -32.23 4.28
C ASN A 288 -3.97 -32.26 4.66
N PRO A 289 -4.64 -33.42 4.60
CA PRO A 289 -6.08 -33.50 4.79
C PRO A 289 -6.47 -33.17 6.24
N LEU A 290 -7.49 -32.34 6.40
CA LEU A 290 -8.09 -32.02 7.68
C LEU A 290 -9.61 -32.17 7.58
N SER A 291 -10.17 -33.06 8.39
CA SER A 291 -11.62 -33.16 8.53
C SER A 291 -12.14 -32.05 9.45
N GLY A 292 -13.27 -31.47 9.11
CA GLY A 292 -13.88 -30.43 9.91
C GLY A 292 -15.36 -30.24 9.66
N GLU A 293 -15.98 -29.47 10.55
CA GLU A 293 -17.39 -29.09 10.51
C GLU A 293 -17.51 -27.60 10.19
N ILE A 294 -18.36 -27.24 9.25
CA ILE A 294 -18.66 -25.84 8.96
C ILE A 294 -19.47 -25.22 10.08
N VAL A 295 -18.92 -24.21 10.74
CA VAL A 295 -19.57 -23.49 11.84
C VAL A 295 -20.15 -22.14 11.42
N VAL A 296 -19.60 -21.53 10.35
CA VAL A 296 -20.12 -20.29 9.75
C VAL A 296 -20.06 -20.42 8.22
N SER A 297 -21.11 -19.96 7.54
CA SER A 297 -21.19 -19.88 6.08
C SER A 297 -21.67 -18.48 5.68
N THR A 298 -20.88 -17.76 4.87
CA THR A 298 -21.16 -16.39 4.46
C THR A 298 -20.98 -16.24 2.95
N PHE A 299 -21.96 -15.66 2.28
CA PHE A 299 -21.88 -15.33 0.85
C PHE A 299 -21.39 -13.89 0.65
N LEU A 300 -20.28 -13.72 -0.04
CA LEU A 300 -19.64 -12.43 -0.32
C LEU A 300 -19.80 -11.97 -1.78
N GLY A 301 -20.84 -12.44 -2.46
CA GLY A 301 -21.14 -12.11 -3.85
C GLY A 301 -20.41 -12.94 -4.88
N LYS A 302 -19.08 -12.89 -4.94
CA LYS A 302 -18.28 -13.70 -5.87
C LYS A 302 -17.75 -14.99 -5.28
N ARG A 303 -17.71 -15.11 -3.97
CA ARG A 303 -17.14 -16.25 -3.24
C ARG A 303 -17.92 -16.53 -1.97
N HIS A 304 -17.79 -17.76 -1.49
CA HIS A 304 -18.25 -18.17 -0.17
C HIS A 304 -17.09 -18.17 0.81
N GLN A 305 -17.34 -17.74 2.02
CA GLN A 305 -16.41 -17.78 3.14
C GLN A 305 -16.98 -18.67 4.21
N TYR A 306 -16.18 -19.60 4.69
CA TYR A 306 -16.53 -20.58 5.70
C TYR A 306 -15.57 -20.51 6.88
N ASN A 307 -16.09 -20.62 8.09
CA ASN A 307 -15.28 -20.99 9.23
C ASN A 307 -15.48 -22.50 9.48
N VAL A 308 -14.38 -23.23 9.46
CA VAL A 308 -14.38 -24.70 9.60
C VAL A 308 -13.67 -25.08 10.88
N ARG A 309 -14.39 -25.74 11.81
CA ARG A 309 -13.81 -26.27 13.03
C ARG A 309 -13.10 -27.59 12.74
N THR A 310 -11.80 -27.65 13.01
CA THR A 310 -10.94 -28.81 12.76
C THR A 310 -10.23 -29.21 14.06
N ALA A 311 -9.51 -30.35 14.04
CA ALA A 311 -8.70 -30.81 15.17
C ALA A 311 -7.56 -29.82 15.52
N ILE A 312 -7.03 -29.07 14.56
CA ILE A 312 -5.95 -28.10 14.74
C ILE A 312 -6.44 -26.67 14.99
N GLY A 313 -7.75 -26.48 15.20
CA GLY A 313 -8.38 -25.17 15.43
C GLY A 313 -9.41 -24.81 14.37
N GLU A 314 -9.94 -23.60 14.47
CA GLU A 314 -10.89 -23.05 13.51
C GLU A 314 -10.12 -22.40 12.35
N LEU A 315 -10.44 -22.79 11.11
CA LEU A 315 -9.83 -22.30 9.90
C LEU A 315 -10.84 -21.54 9.07
N GLU A 316 -10.45 -20.38 8.54
CA GLU A 316 -11.19 -19.62 7.55
C GLU A 316 -10.85 -20.13 6.14
N VAL A 317 -11.87 -20.43 5.35
CA VAL A 317 -11.76 -20.91 3.96
C VAL A 317 -12.56 -20.02 3.05
N SER A 318 -11.97 -19.58 1.94
CA SER A 318 -12.64 -18.76 0.92
C SER A 318 -12.60 -19.47 -0.42
N THR A 319 -13.77 -19.75 -0.99
CA THR A 319 -13.86 -20.48 -2.26
C THR A 319 -14.85 -19.83 -3.22
N ASP A 320 -14.58 -19.91 -4.52
CA ASP A 320 -15.47 -19.56 -5.64
C ASP A 320 -16.17 -20.79 -6.24
N GLN A 321 -16.03 -21.97 -5.59
CA GLN A 321 -16.66 -23.21 -6.04
C GLN A 321 -18.20 -23.07 -6.07
N GLU A 322 -18.82 -23.72 -7.05
CA GLU A 322 -20.28 -23.74 -7.22
C GLU A 322 -21.01 -24.54 -6.10
N CYS A 323 -20.30 -25.47 -5.46
CA CYS A 323 -20.82 -26.23 -4.34
C CYS A 323 -20.93 -25.35 -3.10
N VAL A 324 -22.15 -25.18 -2.59
CA VAL A 324 -22.44 -24.39 -1.39
C VAL A 324 -22.64 -25.33 -0.21
N TYR A 325 -21.88 -25.10 0.86
CA TYR A 325 -21.95 -25.87 2.10
C TYR A 325 -22.75 -25.11 3.16
N GLY A 326 -23.52 -25.85 3.96
CA GLY A 326 -24.28 -25.32 5.09
C GLY A 326 -23.56 -25.45 6.42
N VAL A 327 -24.06 -24.75 7.43
CA VAL A 327 -23.61 -24.93 8.81
C VAL A 327 -23.96 -26.35 9.27
N GLY A 328 -23.00 -27.06 9.86
CA GLY A 328 -23.10 -28.45 10.31
C GLY A 328 -22.59 -29.47 9.29
N ASP A 329 -22.33 -29.07 8.04
CA ASP A 329 -21.77 -29.97 7.03
C ASP A 329 -20.36 -30.40 7.41
N GLN A 330 -20.08 -31.69 7.22
CA GLN A 330 -18.74 -32.27 7.37
C GLN A 330 -17.97 -32.14 6.07
N VAL A 331 -16.78 -31.59 6.12
CA VAL A 331 -15.93 -31.35 4.97
C VAL A 331 -14.51 -31.83 5.18
N THR A 332 -13.82 -32.14 4.09
CA THR A 332 -12.38 -32.38 4.10
C THR A 332 -11.67 -31.18 3.48
N LEU A 333 -10.77 -30.57 4.24
CA LEU A 333 -9.90 -29.48 3.77
C LEU A 333 -8.60 -30.06 3.22
N SER A 334 -8.06 -29.42 2.18
CA SER A 334 -6.72 -29.67 1.65
C SER A 334 -5.88 -28.41 1.78
N LEU A 335 -4.75 -28.50 2.50
CA LEU A 335 -3.82 -27.41 2.68
C LEU A 335 -2.63 -27.57 1.74
N THR A 336 -2.52 -26.72 0.74
CA THR A 336 -1.48 -26.80 -0.29
C THR A 336 -0.09 -26.50 0.29
N PRO A 337 0.90 -27.43 0.24
CA PRO A 337 2.18 -27.31 0.95
C PRO A 337 3.03 -26.10 0.58
N ASN A 338 3.01 -25.65 -0.69
CA ASN A 338 3.76 -24.49 -1.18
C ASN A 338 3.05 -23.14 -0.88
N LYS A 339 1.86 -23.19 -0.28
CA LYS A 339 1.08 -22.03 0.16
C LYS A 339 1.16 -21.81 1.67
N ILE A 340 1.72 -22.75 2.40
CA ILE A 340 2.00 -22.61 3.82
C ILE A 340 3.33 -21.91 3.97
N ILE A 341 3.33 -20.75 4.64
CA ILE A 341 4.52 -19.93 4.89
C ILE A 341 4.90 -20.10 6.36
N LEU A 342 6.18 -20.33 6.61
CA LEU A 342 6.76 -20.35 7.95
C LEU A 342 7.23 -18.94 8.35
N LEU A 343 6.88 -18.48 9.54
CA LEU A 343 7.25 -17.17 10.10
C LEU A 343 8.33 -17.30 11.17
#